data_7e4aa2714225c2f192dacaa1a877b466
#
_entry.id   7e4aa2714225c2f192dacaa1a877b466
#
_cell.length_a   1.000
_cell.length_b   1.000
_cell.length_c   1.000
_cell.angle_alpha   90.00
_cell.angle_beta   90.00
_cell.angle_gamma   90.00
#
_symmetry.space_group_name_H-M   'P 1'
#
loop_
_entity.id
_entity.type
_entity.pdbx_description
1 polymer ?
#
loop_
_entity_poly.entity_id
_entity_poly.type
_entity_poly.pdbx_seq_one_letter_code
_entity_poly.pdbx_strand_id
1 'polypeptide(L)'
;MDSLRRTVGVLSGTVFLVMIGISIIVPALPQYALLLDATAFLAGVLVGALPAARVVLDLPSGAWGDRYGNRFMMRLGLAIIATTSAVAYFAFNYWVLLGVRVAEGIGSAFYVTSSLAALAKRVPPERRGRYMGLYVNALLTGQIAGPVIGGFVVLWWDIRAPFLVYAALALVGMLLITVGMESTRTGGPRAGIDVAAVRRLLRDRSYVLVNIGTMGTFFVRSGLITTVIPLFIAFNWEVDEALAITYTGVLVTTNALASLLTMYPSGWLADRIGRKIPFVTSLVLAGVVSPFLFFAGDLGTAIPVMFAYGLALGLHGPLAAWTTDLTPREIMGTSMGLYRTLTDLGFLFGPVILAAVLQVSMVAGRVTIVPFLVASAWVITSGLLMLFAQDPVAERRRTAAASQPGNAG
;
A
#
# COMPACT_ATOMS: atom_id res chain seq x y z
N MET A 1 -32.76 6.30 -1.02
CA MET A 1 -31.51 7.08 -1.18
C MET A 1 -30.71 7.17 0.13
N ASP A 2 -31.36 7.26 1.27
CA ASP A 2 -30.67 7.43 2.57
C ASP A 2 -29.91 6.19 3.04
N SER A 3 -30.40 4.98 2.78
CA SER A 3 -29.69 3.73 3.13
C SER A 3 -28.35 3.56 2.36
N LEU A 4 -28.29 3.97 1.10
CA LEU A 4 -27.05 3.92 0.31
C LEU A 4 -26.03 4.95 0.81
N ARG A 5 -26.45 6.20 1.04
CA ARG A 5 -25.57 7.24 1.59
C ARG A 5 -25.02 6.84 2.97
N ARG A 6 -25.88 6.28 3.84
CA ARG A 6 -25.49 5.75 5.15
C ARG A 6 -24.45 4.63 5.00
N THR A 7 -24.68 3.66 4.12
CA THR A 7 -23.73 2.55 3.89
C THR A 7 -22.37 3.06 3.39
N VAL A 8 -22.37 3.96 2.39
CA VAL A 8 -21.13 4.54 1.86
C VAL A 8 -20.39 5.34 2.94
N GLY A 9 -21.12 6.15 3.72
CA GLY A 9 -20.55 6.91 4.84
C GLY A 9 -19.91 6.01 5.89
N VAL A 10 -20.59 4.94 6.29
CA VAL A 10 -20.07 3.96 7.26
C VAL A 10 -18.84 3.25 6.72
N LEU A 11 -18.85 2.76 5.47
CA LEU A 11 -17.70 2.07 4.88
C LEU A 11 -16.50 3.01 4.68
N SER A 12 -16.73 4.25 4.21
CA SER A 12 -15.68 5.24 4.03
C SER A 12 -15.11 5.71 5.38
N GLY A 13 -15.96 5.94 6.38
CA GLY A 13 -15.52 6.29 7.73
C GLY A 13 -14.72 5.16 8.38
N THR A 14 -15.19 3.92 8.25
CA THR A 14 -14.48 2.78 8.83
C THR A 14 -13.15 2.51 8.14
N VAL A 15 -13.07 2.59 6.80
CA VAL A 15 -11.79 2.41 6.09
C VAL A 15 -10.79 3.53 6.44
N PHE A 16 -11.25 4.75 6.60
CA PHE A 16 -10.43 5.86 7.08
C PHE A 16 -9.79 5.55 8.44
N LEU A 17 -10.59 5.11 9.43
CA LEU A 17 -10.11 4.74 10.77
C LEU A 17 -9.11 3.58 10.72
N VAL A 18 -9.39 2.53 9.95
CA VAL A 18 -8.51 1.36 9.80
C VAL A 18 -7.19 1.76 9.11
N MET A 19 -7.24 2.63 8.11
CA MET A 19 -6.03 3.08 7.41
C MET A 19 -5.17 4.01 8.28
N ILE A 20 -5.77 4.88 9.09
CA ILE A 20 -5.02 5.60 10.13
C ILE A 20 -4.34 4.59 11.05
N GLY A 21 -5.09 3.61 11.57
CA GLY A 21 -4.58 2.63 12.53
C GLY A 21 -3.43 1.78 11.98
N ILE A 22 -3.51 1.32 10.74
CA ILE A 22 -2.39 0.60 10.09
C ILE A 22 -1.18 1.53 9.93
N SER A 23 -1.42 2.77 9.51
CA SER A 23 -0.35 3.70 9.16
C SER A 23 0.31 4.36 10.37
N ILE A 24 -0.40 4.48 11.49
CA ILE A 24 0.12 5.05 12.75
C ILE A 24 1.28 4.21 13.33
N ILE A 25 1.27 2.90 13.08
CA ILE A 25 2.29 1.96 13.56
C ILE A 25 3.55 2.02 12.68
N VAL A 26 3.43 2.42 11.41
CA VAL A 26 4.50 2.34 10.41
C VAL A 26 5.83 2.94 10.87
N PRO A 27 5.88 4.16 11.45
CA PRO A 27 7.15 4.75 11.88
C PRO A 27 7.82 4.01 13.04
N ALA A 28 7.02 3.43 13.95
CA ALA A 28 7.49 2.78 15.16
C ALA A 28 7.88 1.31 14.97
N LEU A 29 7.29 0.63 13.99
CA LEU A 29 7.35 -0.82 13.89
C LEU A 29 8.77 -1.40 13.78
N PRO A 30 9.68 -0.88 12.91
CA PRO A 30 11.05 -1.40 12.83
C PRO A 30 11.83 -1.17 14.12
N GLN A 31 11.66 -0.01 14.77
CA GLN A 31 12.35 0.32 16.01
C GLN A 31 11.79 -0.47 17.20
N TYR A 32 10.48 -0.73 17.24
CA TYR A 32 9.91 -1.62 18.25
C TYR A 32 10.46 -3.06 18.14
N ALA A 33 10.75 -3.54 16.91
CA ALA A 33 11.44 -4.81 16.74
C ALA A 33 12.85 -4.78 17.38
N LEU A 34 13.61 -3.69 17.15
CA LEU A 34 14.96 -3.54 17.75
C LEU A 34 14.92 -3.51 19.28
N LEU A 35 13.90 -2.89 19.89
CA LEU A 35 13.71 -2.90 21.35
C LEU A 35 13.43 -4.31 21.92
N LEU A 36 12.95 -5.21 21.08
CA LEU A 36 12.72 -6.62 21.42
C LEU A 36 13.90 -7.51 20.99
N ASP A 37 15.12 -6.94 20.95
CA ASP A 37 16.38 -7.59 20.57
C ASP A 37 16.37 -8.24 19.17
N ALA A 38 15.49 -7.78 18.27
CA ALA A 38 15.49 -8.24 16.91
C ALA A 38 16.61 -7.58 16.08
N THR A 39 17.13 -8.32 15.11
CA THR A 39 18.07 -7.77 14.13
C THR A 39 17.35 -6.87 13.12
N ALA A 40 18.11 -6.07 12.36
CA ALA A 40 17.54 -5.27 11.28
C ALA A 40 16.80 -6.13 10.23
N PHE A 41 17.32 -7.31 9.93
CA PHE A 41 16.64 -8.29 9.07
C PHE A 41 15.28 -8.69 9.64
N LEU A 42 15.21 -9.05 10.92
CA LEU A 42 13.96 -9.43 11.59
C LEU A 42 12.97 -8.24 11.65
N ALA A 43 13.43 -7.00 11.79
CA ALA A 43 12.58 -5.83 11.66
C ALA A 43 11.91 -5.75 10.27
N GLY A 44 12.65 -6.06 9.20
CA GLY A 44 12.08 -6.18 7.85
C GLY A 44 11.06 -7.31 7.70
N VAL A 45 11.34 -8.47 8.30
CA VAL A 45 10.40 -9.61 8.34
C VAL A 45 9.10 -9.19 9.06
N LEU A 46 9.20 -8.47 10.16
CA LEU A 46 8.05 -7.97 10.91
C LEU A 46 7.16 -7.03 10.07
N VAL A 47 7.75 -6.13 9.31
CA VAL A 47 7.02 -5.24 8.38
C VAL A 47 6.34 -6.05 7.28
N GLY A 48 7.02 -7.06 6.73
CA GLY A 48 6.50 -7.94 5.68
C GLY A 48 5.44 -8.94 6.16
N ALA A 49 5.31 -9.19 7.47
CA ALA A 49 4.43 -10.23 8.01
C ALA A 49 2.94 -10.00 7.73
N LEU A 50 2.48 -8.75 7.83
CA LEU A 50 1.09 -8.40 7.54
C LEU A 50 0.74 -8.63 6.05
N PRO A 51 1.52 -8.13 5.06
CA PRO A 51 1.30 -8.43 3.65
C PRO A 51 1.41 -9.93 3.33
N ALA A 52 2.30 -10.66 3.99
CA ALA A 52 2.41 -12.12 3.79
C ALA A 52 1.10 -12.85 4.07
N ALA A 53 0.44 -12.55 5.19
CA ALA A 53 -0.87 -13.12 5.52
C ALA A 53 -1.94 -12.71 4.50
N ARG A 54 -1.90 -11.47 3.98
CA ARG A 54 -2.83 -10.98 2.97
C ARG A 54 -2.69 -11.69 1.63
N VAL A 55 -1.46 -11.90 1.15
CA VAL A 55 -1.20 -12.66 -0.10
C VAL A 55 -1.92 -14.02 -0.09
N VAL A 56 -1.91 -14.70 1.05
CA VAL A 56 -2.55 -16.01 1.19
C VAL A 56 -4.08 -15.90 1.32
N LEU A 57 -4.57 -14.87 2.03
CA LEU A 57 -5.96 -14.82 2.50
C LEU A 57 -6.88 -13.88 1.72
N ASP A 58 -6.37 -12.97 0.90
CA ASP A 58 -7.23 -12.02 0.17
C ASP A 58 -8.23 -12.75 -0.75
N LEU A 59 -7.79 -13.78 -1.47
CA LEU A 59 -8.67 -14.57 -2.33
C LEU A 59 -9.70 -15.40 -1.55
N PRO A 60 -9.32 -16.21 -0.53
CA PRO A 60 -10.30 -16.92 0.30
C PRO A 60 -11.29 -16.00 1.02
N SER A 61 -10.83 -14.82 1.45
CA SER A 61 -11.67 -13.84 2.17
C SER A 61 -12.87 -13.39 1.34
N GLY A 62 -12.69 -13.21 0.03
CA GLY A 62 -13.79 -12.90 -0.88
C GLY A 62 -14.87 -13.98 -0.90
N ALA A 63 -14.46 -15.24 -1.04
CA ALA A 63 -15.37 -16.39 -1.03
C ALA A 63 -16.09 -16.56 0.33
N TRP A 64 -15.38 -16.32 1.44
CA TRP A 64 -15.98 -16.34 2.77
C TRP A 64 -16.94 -15.17 2.99
N GLY A 65 -16.65 -13.99 2.45
CA GLY A 65 -17.57 -12.85 2.43
C GLY A 65 -18.89 -13.15 1.73
N ASP A 66 -18.84 -13.90 0.63
CA ASP A 66 -20.04 -14.36 -0.08
C ASP A 66 -20.82 -15.43 0.70
N ARG A 67 -20.12 -16.34 1.40
CA ARG A 67 -20.73 -17.43 2.17
C ARG A 67 -21.32 -16.97 3.50
N TYR A 68 -20.54 -16.22 4.30
CA TYR A 68 -20.89 -15.84 5.68
C TYR A 68 -21.50 -14.44 5.77
N GLY A 69 -21.42 -13.65 4.70
CA GLY A 69 -21.88 -12.27 4.63
C GLY A 69 -20.76 -11.25 4.90
N ASN A 70 -20.70 -10.23 4.07
CA ASN A 70 -19.65 -9.20 4.16
C ASN A 70 -19.63 -8.47 5.50
N ARG A 71 -20.80 -8.22 6.11
CA ARG A 71 -20.90 -7.58 7.44
C ARG A 71 -20.24 -8.41 8.53
N PHE A 72 -20.47 -9.73 8.52
CA PHE A 72 -19.85 -10.65 9.49
C PHE A 72 -18.33 -10.66 9.32
N MET A 73 -17.84 -10.83 8.08
CA MET A 73 -16.41 -10.86 7.80
C MET A 73 -15.70 -9.56 8.16
N MET A 74 -16.32 -8.39 7.90
CA MET A 74 -15.77 -7.10 8.32
C MET A 74 -15.67 -7.00 9.85
N ARG A 75 -16.69 -7.42 10.58
CA ARG A 75 -16.67 -7.41 12.05
C ARG A 75 -15.63 -8.37 12.61
N LEU A 76 -15.54 -9.57 12.06
CA LEU A 76 -14.54 -10.56 12.45
C LEU A 76 -13.11 -10.02 12.19
N GLY A 77 -12.88 -9.42 11.03
CA GLY A 77 -11.60 -8.80 10.70
C GLY A 77 -11.23 -7.67 11.66
N LEU A 78 -12.18 -6.78 11.98
CA LEU A 78 -11.95 -5.69 12.93
C LEU A 78 -11.77 -6.18 14.37
N ALA A 79 -12.48 -7.24 14.78
CA ALA A 79 -12.28 -7.87 16.08
C ALA A 79 -10.88 -8.48 16.20
N ILE A 80 -10.42 -9.19 15.17
CA ILE A 80 -9.05 -9.72 15.13
C ILE A 80 -8.04 -8.57 15.23
N ILE A 81 -8.17 -7.52 14.42
CA ILE A 81 -7.28 -6.36 14.46
C ILE A 81 -7.28 -5.73 15.86
N ALA A 82 -8.43 -5.46 16.44
CA ALA A 82 -8.53 -4.81 17.76
C ALA A 82 -7.85 -5.65 18.85
N THR A 83 -8.12 -6.95 18.86
CA THR A 83 -7.54 -7.86 19.87
C THR A 83 -6.04 -8.00 19.69
N THR A 84 -5.58 -8.23 18.46
CA THR A 84 -4.15 -8.42 18.18
C THR A 84 -3.36 -7.15 18.40
N SER A 85 -3.88 -5.98 17.99
CA SER A 85 -3.22 -4.69 18.28
C SER A 85 -3.16 -4.41 19.79
N ALA A 86 -4.19 -4.75 20.55
CA ALA A 86 -4.14 -4.65 22.02
C ALA A 86 -3.05 -5.59 22.59
N VAL A 87 -2.94 -6.82 22.09
CA VAL A 87 -1.88 -7.78 22.51
C VAL A 87 -0.49 -7.26 22.12
N ALA A 88 -0.35 -6.60 20.96
CA ALA A 88 0.93 -6.02 20.54
C ALA A 88 1.50 -5.01 21.53
N TYR A 89 0.63 -4.24 22.20
CA TYR A 89 1.07 -3.31 23.25
C TYR A 89 1.80 -4.02 24.39
N PHE A 90 1.37 -5.24 24.74
CA PHE A 90 1.95 -6.08 25.79
C PHE A 90 3.00 -7.07 25.26
N ALA A 91 3.44 -6.95 24.01
CA ALA A 91 4.42 -7.87 23.46
C ALA A 91 5.74 -7.77 24.23
N PHE A 92 6.19 -8.88 24.81
CA PHE A 92 7.38 -9.00 25.63
C PHE A 92 8.57 -9.61 24.87
N ASN A 93 8.36 -10.09 23.66
CA ASN A 93 9.41 -10.55 22.76
C ASN A 93 9.00 -10.40 21.29
N TYR A 94 9.99 -10.51 20.40
CA TYR A 94 9.81 -10.38 18.95
C TYR A 94 8.80 -11.38 18.37
N TRP A 95 8.80 -12.63 18.82
CA TRP A 95 7.97 -13.69 18.24
C TRP A 95 6.47 -13.48 18.51
N VAL A 96 6.14 -12.96 19.68
CA VAL A 96 4.77 -12.55 20.01
C VAL A 96 4.34 -11.42 19.08
N LEU A 97 5.20 -10.40 18.90
CA LEU A 97 4.91 -9.28 18.01
C LEU A 97 4.75 -9.74 16.54
N LEU A 98 5.59 -10.68 16.09
CA LEU A 98 5.49 -11.26 14.75
C LEU A 98 4.17 -12.02 14.57
N GLY A 99 3.78 -12.85 15.54
CA GLY A 99 2.49 -13.57 15.52
C GLY A 99 1.30 -12.62 15.45
N VAL A 100 1.34 -11.52 16.22
CA VAL A 100 0.36 -10.45 16.18
C VAL A 100 0.28 -9.83 14.79
N ARG A 101 1.41 -9.50 14.15
CA ARG A 101 1.44 -8.90 12.81
C ARG A 101 0.85 -9.81 11.74
N VAL A 102 1.11 -11.12 11.82
CA VAL A 102 0.46 -12.11 10.95
C VAL A 102 -1.06 -12.12 11.17
N ALA A 103 -1.51 -12.15 12.42
CA ALA A 103 -2.93 -12.16 12.75
C ALA A 103 -3.64 -10.85 12.36
N GLU A 104 -3.00 -9.69 12.49
CA GLU A 104 -3.50 -8.41 11.95
C GLU A 104 -3.66 -8.47 10.43
N GLY A 105 -2.73 -9.11 9.71
CA GLY A 105 -2.83 -9.35 8.27
C GLY A 105 -4.07 -10.17 7.91
N ILE A 106 -4.39 -11.22 8.69
CA ILE A 106 -5.62 -12.01 8.55
C ILE A 106 -6.85 -11.11 8.72
N GLY A 107 -6.90 -10.34 9.80
CA GLY A 107 -7.99 -9.40 10.08
C GLY A 107 -8.15 -8.35 8.98
N SER A 108 -7.04 -7.81 8.48
CA SER A 108 -7.02 -6.84 7.38
C SER A 108 -7.55 -7.44 6.07
N ALA A 109 -7.17 -8.67 5.71
CA ALA A 109 -7.70 -9.36 4.54
C ALA A 109 -9.22 -9.51 4.62
N PHE A 110 -9.76 -9.95 5.77
CA PHE A 110 -11.20 -10.09 5.98
C PHE A 110 -11.94 -8.77 5.88
N TYR A 111 -11.42 -7.72 6.51
CA TYR A 111 -12.07 -6.41 6.51
C TYR A 111 -12.03 -5.75 5.13
N VAL A 112 -10.85 -5.60 4.51
CA VAL A 112 -10.68 -4.82 3.28
C VAL A 112 -11.39 -5.47 2.10
N THR A 113 -11.25 -6.78 1.93
CA THR A 113 -11.90 -7.51 0.83
C THR A 113 -13.42 -7.46 0.97
N SER A 114 -13.95 -7.69 2.19
CA SER A 114 -15.41 -7.65 2.42
C SER A 114 -15.98 -6.24 2.31
N SER A 115 -15.23 -5.21 2.68
CA SER A 115 -15.68 -3.81 2.60
C SER A 115 -15.80 -3.34 1.15
N LEU A 116 -14.80 -3.66 0.30
CA LEU A 116 -14.85 -3.38 -1.13
C LEU A 116 -15.99 -4.16 -1.82
N ALA A 117 -16.16 -5.44 -1.49
CA ALA A 117 -17.24 -6.26 -2.03
C ALA A 117 -18.62 -5.73 -1.63
N ALA A 118 -18.79 -5.33 -0.36
CA ALA A 118 -20.04 -4.74 0.13
C ALA A 118 -20.39 -3.43 -0.59
N LEU A 119 -19.38 -2.58 -0.83
CA LEU A 119 -19.54 -1.33 -1.57
C LEU A 119 -19.92 -1.60 -3.03
N ALA A 120 -19.18 -2.47 -3.71
CA ALA A 120 -19.42 -2.82 -5.12
C ALA A 120 -20.81 -3.40 -5.39
N LYS A 121 -21.33 -4.21 -4.44
CA LYS A 121 -22.67 -4.84 -4.56
C LYS A 121 -23.83 -3.86 -4.34
N ARG A 122 -23.63 -2.79 -3.55
CA ARG A 122 -24.69 -1.86 -3.16
C ARG A 122 -24.77 -0.61 -4.02
N VAL A 123 -23.67 -0.26 -4.70
CA VAL A 123 -23.61 0.96 -5.51
C VAL A 123 -24.08 0.67 -6.94
N PRO A 124 -25.11 1.39 -7.44
CA PRO A 124 -25.57 1.30 -8.82
C PRO A 124 -24.44 1.63 -9.80
N PRO A 125 -24.42 0.98 -11.00
CA PRO A 125 -23.36 1.17 -11.99
C PRO A 125 -23.10 2.63 -12.35
N GLU A 126 -24.17 3.45 -12.46
CA GLU A 126 -24.12 4.86 -12.88
C GLU A 126 -23.43 5.77 -11.85
N ARG A 127 -23.40 5.34 -10.58
CA ARG A 127 -22.81 6.11 -9.46
C ARG A 127 -21.55 5.47 -8.90
N ARG A 128 -21.12 4.35 -9.47
CA ARG A 128 -20.00 3.54 -8.94
C ARG A 128 -18.71 4.35 -8.86
N GLY A 129 -18.36 5.11 -9.89
CA GLY A 129 -17.16 5.96 -9.89
C GLY A 129 -17.12 6.96 -8.73
N ARG A 130 -18.25 7.66 -8.47
CA ARG A 130 -18.34 8.65 -7.39
C ARG A 130 -18.16 8.04 -5.99
N TYR A 131 -18.86 6.94 -5.71
CA TYR A 131 -18.84 6.34 -4.37
C TYR A 131 -17.59 5.51 -4.09
N MET A 132 -17.06 4.83 -5.11
CA MET A 132 -15.75 4.19 -5.01
C MET A 132 -14.63 5.22 -4.83
N GLY A 133 -14.71 6.35 -5.54
CA GLY A 133 -13.79 7.47 -5.36
C GLY A 133 -13.82 8.02 -3.92
N LEU A 134 -15.00 8.18 -3.31
CA LEU A 134 -15.12 8.62 -1.91
C LEU A 134 -14.45 7.62 -0.94
N TYR A 135 -14.66 6.32 -1.15
CA TYR A 135 -14.04 5.28 -0.35
C TYR A 135 -12.50 5.29 -0.49
N VAL A 136 -11.99 5.39 -1.73
CA VAL A 136 -10.54 5.44 -2.00
C VAL A 136 -9.92 6.71 -1.41
N ASN A 137 -10.59 7.87 -1.51
CA ASN A 137 -10.12 9.11 -0.90
C ASN A 137 -10.03 8.99 0.63
N ALA A 138 -11.03 8.38 1.27
CA ALA A 138 -11.01 8.13 2.71
C ALA A 138 -9.84 7.20 3.10
N LEU A 139 -9.60 6.15 2.32
CA LEU A 139 -8.47 5.23 2.48
C LEU A 139 -7.13 5.97 2.40
N LEU A 140 -6.93 6.75 1.33
CA LEU A 140 -5.67 7.49 1.11
C LEU A 140 -5.44 8.56 2.19
N THR A 141 -6.48 9.30 2.57
CA THR A 141 -6.38 10.31 3.63
C THR A 141 -5.94 9.68 4.96
N GLY A 142 -6.51 8.51 5.31
CA GLY A 142 -6.10 7.77 6.49
C GLY A 142 -4.63 7.33 6.44
N GLN A 143 -4.18 6.83 5.30
CA GLN A 143 -2.77 6.43 5.11
C GLN A 143 -1.79 7.61 5.23
N ILE A 144 -2.18 8.79 4.79
CA ILE A 144 -1.33 9.99 4.84
C ILE A 144 -1.24 10.54 6.25
N ALA A 145 -2.36 10.62 6.96
CA ALA A 145 -2.42 11.20 8.30
C ALA A 145 -1.75 10.29 9.36
N GLY A 146 -1.84 8.96 9.18
CA GLY A 146 -1.38 7.99 10.17
C GLY A 146 0.06 8.17 10.62
N PRO A 147 1.07 8.23 9.73
CA PRO A 147 2.47 8.21 10.14
C PRO A 147 2.88 9.41 11.02
N VAL A 148 2.42 10.62 10.70
CA VAL A 148 2.73 11.79 11.53
C VAL A 148 2.01 11.73 12.88
N ILE A 149 0.76 11.25 12.91
CA ILE A 149 0.03 11.01 14.16
C ILE A 149 0.79 9.97 15.01
N GLY A 150 1.29 8.89 14.38
CA GLY A 150 2.07 7.85 15.04
C GLY A 150 3.34 8.37 15.68
N GLY A 151 4.09 9.22 14.99
CA GLY A 151 5.26 9.87 15.54
C GLY A 151 4.93 10.69 16.81
N PHE A 152 3.89 11.51 16.77
CA PHE A 152 3.47 12.30 17.94
C PHE A 152 2.92 11.44 19.09
N VAL A 153 2.20 10.35 18.77
CA VAL A 153 1.72 9.41 19.80
C VAL A 153 2.89 8.79 20.55
N VAL A 154 3.95 8.39 19.83
CA VAL A 154 5.17 7.86 20.47
C VAL A 154 5.87 8.94 21.30
N LEU A 155 5.99 10.16 20.77
CA LEU A 155 6.66 11.28 21.47
C LEU A 155 5.99 11.62 22.81
N TRP A 156 4.66 11.51 22.90
CA TRP A 156 3.91 11.90 24.10
C TRP A 156 3.68 10.75 25.10
N TRP A 157 3.76 9.50 24.65
CA TRP A 157 3.48 8.33 25.50
C TRP A 157 4.61 7.30 25.46
N ASP A 158 4.54 6.38 24.49
CA ASP A 158 5.46 5.24 24.38
C ASP A 158 5.41 4.68 22.95
N ILE A 159 6.49 4.02 22.54
CA ILE A 159 6.59 3.32 21.25
C ILE A 159 5.47 2.29 21.03
N ARG A 160 4.90 1.72 22.09
CA ARG A 160 3.81 0.74 22.06
C ARG A 160 2.44 1.38 21.90
N ALA A 161 2.29 2.66 22.29
CA ALA A 161 1.02 3.37 22.31
C ALA A 161 0.28 3.40 20.95
N PRO A 162 0.93 3.51 19.79
CA PRO A 162 0.27 3.41 18.49
C PRO A 162 -0.60 2.15 18.32
N PHE A 163 -0.22 1.03 18.92
CA PHE A 163 -1.00 -0.20 18.86
C PHE A 163 -2.31 -0.11 19.65
N LEU A 164 -2.32 0.56 20.82
CA LEU A 164 -3.58 0.80 21.54
C LEU A 164 -4.51 1.76 20.80
N VAL A 165 -3.95 2.80 20.16
CA VAL A 165 -4.73 3.70 19.32
C VAL A 165 -5.35 2.92 18.15
N TYR A 166 -4.58 2.04 17.50
CA TYR A 166 -5.12 1.20 16.43
C TYR A 166 -6.21 0.25 16.91
N ALA A 167 -6.02 -0.38 18.07
CA ALA A 167 -7.05 -1.23 18.69
C ALA A 167 -8.36 -0.44 18.93
N ALA A 168 -8.26 0.77 19.48
CA ALA A 168 -9.41 1.65 19.72
C ALA A 168 -10.10 2.05 18.40
N LEU A 169 -9.34 2.45 17.38
CA LEU A 169 -9.89 2.79 16.06
C LEU A 169 -10.59 1.59 15.39
N ALA A 170 -10.04 0.38 15.54
CA ALA A 170 -10.67 -0.85 15.03
C ALA A 170 -11.98 -1.17 15.77
N LEU A 171 -12.04 -0.97 17.09
CA LEU A 171 -13.27 -1.13 17.88
C LEU A 171 -14.35 -0.11 17.46
N VAL A 172 -13.97 1.17 17.27
CA VAL A 172 -14.88 2.19 16.76
C VAL A 172 -15.39 1.80 15.37
N GLY A 173 -14.49 1.36 14.47
CA GLY A 173 -14.86 0.85 13.16
C GLY A 173 -15.83 -0.35 13.22
N MET A 174 -15.59 -1.28 14.14
CA MET A 174 -16.49 -2.43 14.38
C MET A 174 -17.86 -1.98 14.85
N LEU A 175 -17.93 -0.99 15.73
CA LEU A 175 -19.19 -0.40 16.20
C LEU A 175 -19.94 0.26 15.03
N LEU A 176 -19.26 1.07 14.22
CA LEU A 176 -19.84 1.71 13.03
C LEU A 176 -20.45 0.68 12.07
N ILE A 177 -19.74 -0.41 11.77
CA ILE A 177 -20.26 -1.51 10.93
C ILE A 177 -21.45 -2.18 11.60
N THR A 178 -21.41 -2.38 12.93
CA THR A 178 -22.48 -3.07 13.67
C THR A 178 -23.76 -2.26 13.67
N VAL A 179 -23.69 -0.95 13.88
CA VAL A 179 -24.87 -0.07 13.95
C VAL A 179 -25.30 0.42 12.56
N GLY A 180 -24.34 0.65 11.69
CA GLY A 180 -24.57 1.35 10.41
C GLY A 180 -24.90 0.46 9.22
N MET A 181 -24.62 -0.85 9.28
CA MET A 181 -24.85 -1.76 8.15
C MET A 181 -25.87 -2.84 8.48
N GLU A 182 -26.80 -3.05 7.54
CA GLU A 182 -27.70 -4.19 7.57
C GLU A 182 -27.00 -5.47 7.11
N SER A 183 -27.43 -6.62 7.66
CA SER A 183 -26.92 -7.92 7.25
C SER A 183 -27.50 -8.30 5.90
N THR A 184 -26.67 -8.38 4.88
CA THR A 184 -27.06 -8.95 3.59
C THR A 184 -26.32 -10.27 3.41
N ARG A 185 -27.01 -11.38 3.58
CA ARG A 185 -26.59 -12.68 3.08
C ARG A 185 -26.94 -12.73 1.59
N THR A 186 -25.98 -12.59 0.73
CA THR A 186 -26.15 -12.85 -0.71
C THR A 186 -25.53 -14.20 -0.99
N GLY A 187 -26.36 -15.24 -1.08
CA GLY A 187 -25.97 -16.52 -1.65
C GLY A 187 -25.73 -16.34 -3.16
N GLY A 188 -24.59 -15.80 -3.54
CA GLY A 188 -24.15 -15.73 -4.92
C GLY A 188 -23.44 -17.02 -5.35
N PRO A 189 -23.37 -17.29 -6.66
CA PRO A 189 -22.60 -18.42 -7.18
C PRO A 189 -21.13 -18.29 -6.71
N ARG A 190 -20.54 -19.41 -6.33
CA ARG A 190 -19.13 -19.51 -5.96
C ARG A 190 -18.28 -19.11 -7.15
N ALA A 191 -17.75 -17.91 -7.18
CA ALA A 191 -16.69 -17.54 -8.10
C ALA A 191 -15.43 -18.28 -7.64
N GLY A 192 -15.16 -19.44 -8.22
CA GLY A 192 -13.87 -20.12 -8.09
C GLY A 192 -12.78 -19.28 -8.76
N ILE A 193 -11.52 -19.52 -8.38
CA ILE A 193 -10.38 -18.92 -9.09
C ILE A 193 -10.38 -19.48 -10.51
N ASP A 194 -10.54 -18.62 -11.50
CA ASP A 194 -10.40 -19.01 -12.91
C ASP A 194 -8.91 -19.16 -13.25
N VAL A 195 -8.41 -20.39 -13.07
CA VAL A 195 -7.01 -20.74 -13.35
C VAL A 195 -6.66 -20.52 -14.83
N ALA A 196 -7.62 -20.71 -15.74
CA ALA A 196 -7.39 -20.49 -17.16
C ALA A 196 -7.18 -19.00 -17.45
N ALA A 197 -7.98 -18.13 -16.84
CA ALA A 197 -7.81 -16.68 -16.92
C ALA A 197 -6.47 -16.22 -16.32
N VAL A 198 -6.07 -16.74 -15.14
CA VAL A 198 -4.76 -16.46 -14.53
C VAL A 198 -3.63 -16.85 -15.49
N ARG A 199 -3.68 -18.07 -16.04
CA ARG A 199 -2.67 -18.54 -17.01
C ARG A 199 -2.62 -17.69 -18.26
N ARG A 200 -3.77 -17.22 -18.76
CA ARG A 200 -3.86 -16.31 -19.92
C ARG A 200 -3.18 -14.98 -19.62
N LEU A 201 -3.46 -14.36 -18.47
CA LEU A 201 -2.86 -13.10 -18.04
C LEU A 201 -1.35 -13.21 -17.86
N LEU A 202 -0.85 -14.28 -17.21
CA LEU A 202 0.57 -14.51 -17.02
C LEU A 202 1.34 -14.85 -18.31
N ARG A 203 0.63 -15.20 -19.41
CA ARG A 203 1.23 -15.37 -20.73
C ARG A 203 1.28 -14.07 -21.53
N ASP A 204 0.50 -13.07 -21.15
CA ASP A 204 0.56 -11.75 -21.78
C ASP A 204 1.78 -11.00 -21.26
N ARG A 205 2.76 -10.82 -22.16
CA ARG A 205 4.04 -10.14 -21.84
C ARG A 205 3.81 -8.73 -21.29
N SER A 206 2.89 -7.98 -21.89
CA SER A 206 2.62 -6.59 -21.48
C SER A 206 1.99 -6.53 -20.10
N TYR A 207 1.05 -7.43 -19.82
CA TYR A 207 0.44 -7.56 -18.51
C TYR A 207 1.48 -7.89 -17.42
N VAL A 208 2.38 -8.85 -17.70
CA VAL A 208 3.45 -9.23 -16.75
C VAL A 208 4.40 -8.08 -16.50
N LEU A 209 4.89 -7.39 -17.55
CA LEU A 209 5.82 -6.28 -17.42
C LEU A 209 5.25 -5.10 -16.62
N VAL A 210 3.98 -4.74 -16.87
CA VAL A 210 3.30 -3.67 -16.10
C VAL A 210 3.14 -4.06 -14.63
N ASN A 211 2.83 -5.32 -14.35
CA ASN A 211 2.70 -5.78 -12.96
C ASN A 211 4.04 -5.97 -12.25
N ILE A 212 5.14 -6.27 -12.96
CA ILE A 212 6.50 -6.20 -12.41
C ILE A 212 6.85 -4.77 -11.99
N GLY A 213 6.55 -3.77 -12.82
CA GLY A 213 6.72 -2.36 -12.45
C GLY A 213 5.86 -1.95 -11.24
N THR A 214 4.63 -2.43 -11.17
CA THR A 214 3.75 -2.24 -10.01
C THR A 214 4.36 -2.86 -8.75
N MET A 215 4.77 -4.12 -8.82
CA MET A 215 5.46 -4.80 -7.72
C MET A 215 6.73 -4.03 -7.30
N GLY A 216 7.51 -3.51 -8.27
CA GLY A 216 8.68 -2.68 -8.02
C GLY A 216 8.36 -1.40 -7.24
N THR A 217 7.26 -0.74 -7.57
CA THR A 217 6.78 0.44 -6.83
C THR A 217 6.48 0.11 -5.37
N PHE A 218 5.75 -0.97 -5.12
CA PHE A 218 5.37 -1.35 -3.75
C PHE A 218 6.53 -1.97 -2.98
N PHE A 219 7.49 -2.58 -3.66
CA PHE A 219 8.75 -3.04 -3.08
C PHE A 219 9.53 -1.87 -2.46
N VAL A 220 9.76 -0.77 -3.19
CA VAL A 220 10.48 0.38 -2.65
C VAL A 220 9.63 1.16 -1.65
N ARG A 221 8.32 1.24 -1.84
CA ARG A 221 7.43 1.91 -0.90
C ARG A 221 7.44 1.24 0.48
N SER A 222 7.40 -0.07 0.55
CA SER A 222 7.45 -0.81 1.81
C SER A 222 8.89 -1.00 2.30
N GLY A 223 9.80 -1.40 1.42
CA GLY A 223 11.18 -1.71 1.80
C GLY A 223 11.99 -0.46 2.14
N LEU A 224 11.96 0.57 1.29
CA LEU A 224 12.75 1.77 1.54
C LEU A 224 12.06 2.70 2.55
N ILE A 225 10.81 3.10 2.29
CA ILE A 225 10.15 4.15 3.09
C ILE A 225 9.76 3.65 4.47
N THR A 226 9.24 2.42 4.59
CA THR A 226 8.73 1.93 5.88
C THR A 226 9.70 1.01 6.63
N THR A 227 10.86 0.70 6.06
CA THR A 227 11.85 -0.18 6.70
C THR A 227 13.25 0.43 6.72
N VAL A 228 13.85 0.74 5.56
CA VAL A 228 15.23 1.25 5.52
C VAL A 228 15.33 2.62 6.14
N ILE A 229 14.44 3.57 5.83
CA ILE A 229 14.49 4.93 6.39
C ILE A 229 14.35 4.95 7.90
N PRO A 230 13.37 4.27 8.55
CA PRO A 230 13.30 4.20 10.00
C PRO A 230 14.58 3.62 10.63
N LEU A 231 15.12 2.55 10.07
CA LEU A 231 16.37 1.94 10.56
C LEU A 231 17.57 2.84 10.29
N PHE A 232 17.63 3.53 9.15
CA PHE A 232 18.70 4.48 8.83
C PHE A 232 18.74 5.63 9.85
N ILE A 233 17.59 6.20 10.19
CA ILE A 233 17.50 7.24 11.21
C ILE A 233 17.96 6.70 12.57
N ALA A 234 17.46 5.52 12.98
CA ALA A 234 17.79 4.91 14.26
C ALA A 234 19.28 4.59 14.41
N PHE A 235 19.98 4.19 13.34
CA PHE A 235 21.39 3.79 13.40
C PHE A 235 22.39 4.90 13.03
N ASN A 236 21.96 5.90 12.26
CA ASN A 236 22.87 6.89 11.70
C ASN A 236 22.71 8.29 12.30
N TRP A 237 21.51 8.65 12.78
CA TRP A 237 21.27 9.96 13.36
C TRP A 237 21.45 9.93 14.89
N GLU A 238 22.04 10.97 15.44
CA GLU A 238 22.30 11.11 16.86
C GLU A 238 21.07 11.73 17.56
N VAL A 239 19.94 10.99 17.57
CA VAL A 239 18.66 11.39 18.15
C VAL A 239 18.11 10.29 19.04
N ASP A 240 17.30 10.65 20.02
CA ASP A 240 16.63 9.65 20.84
C ASP A 240 15.57 8.89 20.02
N GLU A 241 15.13 7.74 20.55
CA GLU A 241 14.21 6.83 19.89
C GLU A 241 12.87 7.49 19.51
N ALA A 242 12.29 8.27 20.42
CA ALA A 242 11.00 8.91 20.20
C ALA A 242 11.09 9.97 19.07
N LEU A 243 12.19 10.73 19.03
CA LEU A 243 12.46 11.68 17.95
C LEU A 243 12.72 10.97 16.62
N ALA A 244 13.47 9.86 16.61
CA ALA A 244 13.72 9.08 15.41
C ALA A 244 12.41 8.57 14.78
N ILE A 245 11.47 8.10 15.61
CA ILE A 245 10.14 7.66 15.17
C ILE A 245 9.30 8.84 14.66
N THR A 246 9.34 9.96 15.37
CA THR A 246 8.64 11.19 14.98
C THR A 246 9.15 11.71 13.63
N TYR A 247 10.46 11.77 13.44
CA TYR A 247 11.08 12.19 12.18
C TYR A 247 10.72 11.23 11.02
N THR A 248 10.71 9.94 11.29
CA THR A 248 10.19 8.93 10.32
C THR A 248 8.76 9.25 9.93
N GLY A 249 7.88 9.52 10.90
CA GLY A 249 6.47 9.87 10.66
C GLY A 249 6.32 11.12 9.78
N VAL A 250 7.11 12.17 10.06
CA VAL A 250 7.16 13.40 9.26
C VAL A 250 7.60 13.11 7.83
N LEU A 251 8.69 12.34 7.64
CA LEU A 251 9.21 12.01 6.32
C LEU A 251 8.23 11.16 5.50
N VAL A 252 7.62 10.14 6.09
CA VAL A 252 6.62 9.30 5.42
C VAL A 252 5.40 10.13 5.01
N THR A 253 4.94 11.04 5.88
CA THR A 253 3.83 11.95 5.55
C THR A 253 4.22 12.95 4.46
N THR A 254 5.43 13.52 4.50
CA THR A 254 5.97 14.40 3.46
C THR A 254 5.97 13.70 2.09
N ASN A 255 6.44 12.46 2.04
CA ASN A 255 6.41 11.64 0.83
C ASN A 255 4.98 11.43 0.30
N ALA A 256 4.04 11.11 1.19
CA ALA A 256 2.67 10.84 0.82
C ALA A 256 1.96 12.11 0.30
N LEU A 257 2.17 13.27 0.94
CA LEU A 257 1.64 14.55 0.49
C LEU A 257 2.23 14.96 -0.87
N ALA A 258 3.55 14.85 -1.03
CA ALA A 258 4.20 15.15 -2.30
C ALA A 258 3.70 14.25 -3.43
N SER A 259 3.49 12.96 -3.16
CA SER A 259 2.93 12.01 -4.14
C SER A 259 1.52 12.41 -4.59
N LEU A 260 0.68 12.93 -3.71
CA LEU A 260 -0.65 13.41 -4.08
C LEU A 260 -0.61 14.59 -5.06
N LEU A 261 0.36 15.50 -4.91
CA LEU A 261 0.48 16.68 -5.79
C LEU A 261 0.71 16.29 -7.25
N THR A 262 1.41 15.18 -7.50
CA THR A 262 1.73 14.72 -8.86
C THR A 262 0.80 13.63 -9.37
N MET A 263 0.15 12.86 -8.49
CA MET A 263 -0.70 11.72 -8.87
C MET A 263 -1.90 12.12 -9.75
N TYR A 264 -2.61 13.20 -9.41
CA TYR A 264 -3.75 13.67 -10.21
C TYR A 264 -3.32 14.23 -11.57
N PRO A 265 -2.36 15.19 -11.64
CA PRO A 265 -1.85 15.67 -12.93
C PRO A 265 -1.29 14.55 -13.80
N SER A 266 -0.60 13.58 -13.21
CA SER A 266 -0.05 12.44 -13.94
C SER A 266 -1.14 11.53 -14.50
N GLY A 267 -2.22 11.28 -13.77
CA GLY A 267 -3.37 10.53 -14.28
C GLY A 267 -3.96 11.16 -15.52
N TRP A 268 -4.20 12.49 -15.47
CA TRP A 268 -4.68 13.25 -16.62
C TRP A 268 -3.69 13.24 -17.80
N LEU A 269 -2.39 13.35 -17.53
CA LEU A 269 -1.36 13.28 -18.55
C LEU A 269 -1.32 11.90 -19.19
N ALA A 270 -1.38 10.84 -18.38
CA ALA A 270 -1.39 9.45 -18.84
C ALA A 270 -2.59 9.12 -19.73
N ASP A 271 -3.75 9.75 -19.48
CA ASP A 271 -4.91 9.63 -20.35
C ASP A 271 -4.72 10.34 -21.71
N ARG A 272 -3.81 11.34 -21.78
CA ARG A 272 -3.55 12.11 -23.01
C ARG A 272 -2.39 11.60 -23.84
N ILE A 273 -1.27 11.24 -23.23
CA ILE A 273 -0.05 10.84 -23.95
C ILE A 273 0.21 9.33 -23.94
N GLY A 274 -0.59 8.57 -23.16
CA GLY A 274 -0.40 7.16 -22.90
C GLY A 274 0.15 6.90 -21.49
N ARG A 275 0.05 5.65 -21.06
CA ARG A 275 0.42 5.20 -19.71
C ARG A 275 1.95 5.09 -19.53
N LYS A 276 2.66 4.68 -20.58
CA LYS A 276 4.07 4.30 -20.54
C LYS A 276 4.97 5.42 -20.03
N ILE A 277 4.87 6.62 -20.60
CA ILE A 277 5.78 7.73 -20.28
C ILE A 277 5.69 8.13 -18.81
N PRO A 278 4.52 8.48 -18.24
CA PRO A 278 4.43 8.89 -16.82
C PRO A 278 4.93 7.80 -15.87
N PHE A 279 4.59 6.53 -16.15
CA PHE A 279 4.99 5.41 -15.28
C PHE A 279 6.49 5.19 -15.26
N VAL A 280 7.11 5.07 -16.45
CA VAL A 280 8.55 4.85 -16.54
C VAL A 280 9.32 6.02 -15.95
N THR A 281 8.93 7.26 -16.28
CA THR A 281 9.53 8.48 -15.71
C THR A 281 9.45 8.48 -14.19
N SER A 282 8.31 8.11 -13.63
CA SER A 282 8.11 8.00 -12.18
C SER A 282 9.15 7.09 -11.53
N LEU A 283 9.26 5.85 -12.02
CA LEU A 283 10.14 4.85 -11.41
C LEU A 283 11.63 5.21 -11.60
N VAL A 284 12.00 5.74 -12.76
CA VAL A 284 13.38 6.18 -13.01
C VAL A 284 13.74 7.36 -12.11
N LEU A 285 12.89 8.39 -12.02
CA LEU A 285 13.16 9.55 -11.15
C LEU A 285 13.19 9.14 -9.67
N ALA A 286 12.26 8.28 -9.22
CA ALA A 286 12.30 7.77 -7.86
C ALA A 286 13.59 7.01 -7.56
N GLY A 287 14.05 6.18 -8.50
CA GLY A 287 15.33 5.49 -8.38
C GLY A 287 16.53 6.43 -8.33
N VAL A 288 16.54 7.48 -9.15
CA VAL A 288 17.63 8.48 -9.15
C VAL A 288 17.63 9.26 -7.82
N VAL A 289 16.47 9.62 -7.28
CA VAL A 289 16.39 10.41 -6.04
C VAL A 289 16.68 9.58 -4.80
N SER A 290 16.33 8.28 -4.77
CA SER A 290 16.43 7.46 -3.56
C SER A 290 17.81 7.40 -2.90
N PRO A 291 18.95 7.33 -3.59
CA PRO A 291 20.27 7.33 -2.95
C PRO A 291 20.63 8.62 -2.22
N PHE A 292 20.04 9.75 -2.61
CA PHE A 292 20.31 11.04 -1.94
C PHE A 292 19.76 11.07 -0.52
N LEU A 293 18.79 10.19 -0.16
CA LEU A 293 18.31 10.04 1.21
C LEU A 293 19.41 9.59 2.17
N PHE A 294 20.41 8.86 1.70
CA PHE A 294 21.56 8.44 2.50
C PHE A 294 22.41 9.64 2.98
N PHE A 295 22.52 10.69 2.18
CA PHE A 295 23.33 11.88 2.52
C PHE A 295 22.60 12.87 3.42
N ALA A 296 21.33 12.62 3.75
CA ALA A 296 20.57 13.45 4.67
C ALA A 296 20.97 13.10 6.12
N GLY A 297 21.66 14.02 6.79
CA GLY A 297 22.15 13.83 8.17
C GLY A 297 21.15 14.30 9.24
N ASP A 298 20.11 15.02 8.85
CA ASP A 298 19.10 15.59 9.75
C ASP A 298 17.75 15.74 9.05
N LEU A 299 16.72 16.11 9.82
CA LEU A 299 15.36 16.28 9.30
C LEU A 299 15.26 17.39 8.22
N GLY A 300 16.01 18.47 8.40
CA GLY A 300 15.98 19.62 7.47
C GLY A 300 16.47 19.26 6.08
N THR A 301 17.54 18.46 6.00
CA THR A 301 18.10 17.96 4.72
C THR A 301 17.29 16.78 4.17
N ALA A 302 16.67 15.96 5.02
CA ALA A 302 15.86 14.82 4.58
C ALA A 302 14.51 15.22 3.98
N ILE A 303 13.84 16.25 4.50
CA ILE A 303 12.51 16.71 4.00
C ILE A 303 12.54 17.06 2.52
N PRO A 304 13.45 17.90 1.99
CA PRO A 304 13.48 18.23 0.56
C PRO A 304 13.69 17.00 -0.33
N VAL A 305 14.58 16.10 0.07
CA VAL A 305 14.86 14.87 -0.69
C VAL A 305 13.64 13.95 -0.67
N MET A 306 13.01 13.78 0.49
CA MET A 306 11.82 12.95 0.63
C MET A 306 10.61 13.53 -0.11
N PHE A 307 10.51 14.86 -0.16
CA PHE A 307 9.50 15.55 -0.96
C PHE A 307 9.72 15.31 -2.46
N ALA A 308 10.98 15.49 -2.95
CA ALA A 308 11.32 15.20 -4.34
C ALA A 308 11.06 13.71 -4.70
N TYR A 309 11.40 12.80 -3.80
CA TYR A 309 11.11 11.37 -3.96
C TYR A 309 9.60 11.10 -4.04
N GLY A 310 8.81 11.77 -3.21
CA GLY A 310 7.35 11.70 -3.24
C GLY A 310 6.76 12.22 -4.54
N LEU A 311 7.23 13.39 -5.03
CA LEU A 311 6.82 13.92 -6.34
C LEU A 311 7.12 12.92 -7.46
N ALA A 312 8.30 12.31 -7.45
CA ALA A 312 8.69 11.30 -8.43
C ALA A 312 7.76 10.07 -8.39
N LEU A 313 7.50 9.52 -7.19
CA LEU A 313 6.59 8.38 -7.03
C LEU A 313 5.15 8.70 -7.45
N GLY A 314 4.66 9.90 -7.19
CA GLY A 314 3.29 10.30 -7.56
C GLY A 314 3.05 10.36 -9.07
N LEU A 315 4.10 10.54 -9.88
CA LEU A 315 4.00 10.58 -11.34
C LEU A 315 3.47 9.30 -11.97
N HIS A 316 3.51 8.15 -11.30
CA HIS A 316 2.94 6.92 -11.85
C HIS A 316 1.41 6.97 -11.97
N GLY A 317 0.72 7.92 -11.32
CA GLY A 317 -0.74 8.00 -11.33
C GLY A 317 -1.39 6.72 -10.77
N PRO A 318 -2.62 6.38 -11.21
CA PRO A 318 -3.27 5.15 -10.79
C PRO A 318 -2.69 3.93 -11.52
N LEU A 319 -1.76 3.21 -10.88
CA LEU A 319 -1.11 2.00 -11.42
C LEU A 319 -2.10 0.96 -11.97
N ALA A 320 -3.22 0.75 -11.30
CA ALA A 320 -4.25 -0.17 -11.73
C ALA A 320 -4.84 0.16 -13.11
N ALA A 321 -4.80 1.42 -13.54
CA ALA A 321 -5.41 1.85 -14.81
C ALA A 321 -4.73 1.18 -16.02
N TRP A 322 -3.41 1.09 -16.04
CA TRP A 322 -2.71 0.42 -17.14
C TRP A 322 -3.00 -1.08 -17.17
N THR A 323 -3.04 -1.73 -16.01
CA THR A 323 -3.43 -3.14 -15.89
C THR A 323 -4.85 -3.37 -16.41
N THR A 324 -5.80 -2.47 -16.10
CA THR A 324 -7.18 -2.57 -16.63
C THR A 324 -7.25 -2.34 -18.14
N ASP A 325 -6.45 -1.44 -18.70
CA ASP A 325 -6.42 -1.16 -20.15
C ASP A 325 -5.91 -2.37 -20.96
N LEU A 326 -5.09 -3.25 -20.35
CA LEU A 326 -4.58 -4.49 -20.96
C LEU A 326 -5.51 -5.70 -20.77
N THR A 327 -6.54 -5.58 -19.93
CA THR A 327 -7.35 -6.73 -19.50
C THR A 327 -8.69 -6.79 -20.25
N PRO A 328 -9.06 -7.93 -20.84
CA PRO A 328 -10.41 -8.16 -21.36
C PRO A 328 -11.47 -8.06 -20.26
N ARG A 329 -12.65 -7.50 -20.59
CA ARG A 329 -13.73 -7.25 -19.62
C ARG A 329 -14.20 -8.50 -18.89
N GLU A 330 -14.19 -9.65 -19.58
CA GLU A 330 -14.67 -10.95 -19.09
C GLU A 330 -13.84 -11.47 -17.91
N ILE A 331 -12.54 -11.17 -17.88
CA ILE A 331 -11.61 -11.65 -16.84
C ILE A 331 -11.09 -10.53 -15.93
N MET A 332 -11.74 -9.36 -15.95
CA MET A 332 -11.31 -8.17 -15.17
C MET A 332 -11.21 -8.47 -13.67
N GLY A 333 -12.13 -9.24 -13.11
CA GLY A 333 -12.10 -9.61 -11.68
C GLY A 333 -10.86 -10.42 -11.32
N THR A 334 -10.51 -11.41 -12.13
CA THR A 334 -9.29 -12.23 -11.95
C THR A 334 -8.03 -11.38 -12.10
N SER A 335 -8.02 -10.46 -13.09
CA SER A 335 -6.91 -9.54 -13.30
C SER A 335 -6.67 -8.62 -12.09
N MET A 336 -7.72 -8.02 -11.53
CA MET A 336 -7.59 -7.16 -10.36
C MET A 336 -7.17 -7.94 -9.10
N GLY A 337 -7.62 -9.18 -8.96
CA GLY A 337 -7.15 -10.08 -7.90
C GLY A 337 -5.65 -10.36 -8.03
N LEU A 338 -5.19 -10.71 -9.23
CA LEU A 338 -3.76 -10.97 -9.49
C LEU A 338 -2.91 -9.71 -9.32
N TYR A 339 -3.37 -8.55 -9.81
CA TYR A 339 -2.75 -7.24 -9.58
C TYR A 339 -2.54 -6.99 -8.08
N ARG A 340 -3.56 -7.23 -7.26
CA ARG A 340 -3.47 -7.04 -5.82
C ARG A 340 -2.48 -8.00 -5.16
N THR A 341 -2.50 -9.29 -5.55
CA THR A 341 -1.52 -10.28 -5.06
C THR A 341 -0.09 -9.84 -5.38
N LEU A 342 0.18 -9.39 -6.61
CA LEU A 342 1.51 -8.91 -7.02
C LEU A 342 1.92 -7.62 -6.27
N THR A 343 0.96 -6.74 -5.98
CA THR A 343 1.18 -5.57 -5.11
C THR A 343 1.60 -6.00 -3.70
N ASP A 344 0.86 -6.93 -3.10
CA ASP A 344 1.16 -7.42 -1.75
C ASP A 344 2.47 -8.23 -1.69
N LEU A 345 2.88 -8.89 -2.77
CA LEU A 345 4.23 -9.49 -2.88
C LEU A 345 5.32 -8.41 -2.87
N GLY A 346 5.10 -7.25 -3.51
CA GLY A 346 5.99 -6.10 -3.39
C GLY A 346 6.11 -5.61 -1.95
N PHE A 347 4.99 -5.46 -1.27
CA PHE A 347 4.95 -5.10 0.16
C PHE A 347 5.61 -6.12 1.08
N LEU A 348 5.60 -7.41 0.73
CA LEU A 348 6.25 -8.48 1.48
C LEU A 348 7.77 -8.50 1.23
N PHE A 349 8.18 -8.57 -0.03
CA PHE A 349 9.59 -8.78 -0.37
C PHE A 349 10.44 -7.52 -0.20
N GLY A 350 9.88 -6.32 -0.35
CA GLY A 350 10.59 -5.07 -0.16
C GLY A 350 11.27 -4.96 1.20
N PRO A 351 10.54 -5.02 2.31
CA PRO A 351 11.09 -4.98 3.66
C PRO A 351 12.10 -6.09 3.93
N VAL A 352 11.76 -7.33 3.57
CA VAL A 352 12.60 -8.50 3.87
C VAL A 352 13.95 -8.41 3.15
N ILE A 353 13.92 -8.11 1.84
CA ILE A 353 15.14 -8.06 1.02
C ILE A 353 15.98 -6.83 1.39
N LEU A 354 15.38 -5.64 1.48
CA LEU A 354 16.16 -4.43 1.79
C LEU A 354 16.69 -4.42 3.22
N ALA A 355 15.99 -5.01 4.19
CA ALA A 355 16.51 -5.18 5.54
C ALA A 355 17.64 -6.23 5.60
N ALA A 356 17.56 -7.31 4.82
CA ALA A 356 18.66 -8.26 4.69
C ALA A 356 19.91 -7.58 4.11
N VAL A 357 19.74 -6.82 3.01
CA VAL A 357 20.83 -6.04 2.40
C VAL A 357 21.40 -5.03 3.39
N LEU A 358 20.54 -4.32 4.13
CA LEU A 358 20.94 -3.37 5.15
C LEU A 358 21.82 -4.06 6.19
N GLN A 359 21.36 -5.20 6.75
CA GLN A 359 22.07 -5.90 7.81
C GLN A 359 23.45 -6.40 7.37
N VAL A 360 23.55 -6.98 6.18
CA VAL A 360 24.85 -7.50 5.69
C VAL A 360 25.80 -6.42 5.20
N SER A 361 25.30 -5.22 4.90
CA SER A 361 26.10 -4.08 4.43
C SER A 361 26.41 -3.05 5.53
N MET A 362 25.96 -3.26 6.76
CA MET A 362 26.29 -2.37 7.90
C MET A 362 27.81 -2.36 8.16
N VAL A 363 28.36 -1.19 8.47
CA VAL A 363 29.77 -1.00 8.87
C VAL A 363 29.80 -0.23 10.18
N ALA A 364 30.50 -0.75 11.17
CA ALA A 364 30.62 -0.17 12.51
C ALA A 364 29.28 0.21 13.14
N GLY A 365 28.24 -0.60 12.95
CA GLY A 365 26.88 -0.39 13.48
C GLY A 365 26.06 0.67 12.75
N ARG A 366 26.57 1.23 11.64
CA ARG A 366 25.87 2.23 10.82
C ARG A 366 25.38 1.64 9.50
N VAL A 367 24.24 2.12 9.03
CA VAL A 367 23.69 1.78 7.71
C VAL A 367 24.52 2.47 6.63
N THR A 368 24.89 1.72 5.60
CA THR A 368 25.63 2.23 4.42
C THR A 368 24.67 2.66 3.31
N ILE A 369 25.23 3.18 2.21
CA ILE A 369 24.44 3.56 1.03
C ILE A 369 23.87 2.35 0.27
N VAL A 370 24.35 1.13 0.54
CA VAL A 370 24.03 -0.08 -0.26
C VAL A 370 22.53 -0.38 -0.35
N PRO A 371 21.74 -0.35 0.73
CA PRO A 371 20.28 -0.57 0.64
C PRO A 371 19.56 0.42 -0.27
N PHE A 372 20.02 1.68 -0.28
CA PHE A 372 19.46 2.73 -1.14
C PHE A 372 19.78 2.49 -2.61
N LEU A 373 21.03 2.06 -2.92
CA LEU A 373 21.42 1.70 -4.27
C LEU A 373 20.70 0.46 -4.80
N VAL A 374 20.49 -0.55 -3.95
CA VAL A 374 19.71 -1.75 -4.32
C VAL A 374 18.26 -1.38 -4.60
N ALA A 375 17.64 -0.55 -3.76
CA ALA A 375 16.29 -0.03 -3.99
C ALA A 375 16.21 0.78 -5.30
N SER A 376 17.21 1.65 -5.54
CA SER A 376 17.35 2.43 -6.77
C SER A 376 17.44 1.54 -8.01
N ALA A 377 18.36 0.59 -8.00
CA ALA A 377 18.57 -0.34 -9.12
C ALA A 377 17.30 -1.16 -9.41
N TRP A 378 16.63 -1.64 -8.36
CA TRP A 378 15.39 -2.40 -8.49
C TRP A 378 14.29 -1.60 -9.16
N VAL A 379 14.02 -0.37 -8.67
CA VAL A 379 12.91 0.44 -9.19
C VAL A 379 13.20 0.97 -10.59
N ILE A 380 14.44 1.36 -10.90
CA ILE A 380 14.86 1.76 -12.25
C ILE A 380 14.70 0.60 -13.23
N THR A 381 15.21 -0.58 -12.87
CA THR A 381 15.11 -1.78 -13.73
C THR A 381 13.64 -2.14 -13.96
N SER A 382 12.82 -2.12 -12.91
CA SER A 382 11.38 -2.36 -13.04
C SER A 382 10.70 -1.35 -13.96
N GLY A 383 11.05 -0.08 -13.88
CA GLY A 383 10.56 0.98 -14.77
C GLY A 383 11.00 0.80 -16.22
N LEU A 384 12.28 0.50 -16.44
CA LEU A 384 12.82 0.28 -17.80
C LEU A 384 12.21 -0.95 -18.47
N LEU A 385 11.93 -2.01 -17.71
CA LEU A 385 11.21 -3.20 -18.24
C LEU A 385 9.83 -2.85 -18.77
N MET A 386 9.13 -1.87 -18.19
CA MET A 386 7.81 -1.43 -18.67
C MET A 386 7.87 -0.74 -20.05
N LEU A 387 9.06 -0.28 -20.51
CA LEU A 387 9.22 0.25 -21.89
C LEU A 387 8.86 -0.78 -22.96
N PHE A 388 8.98 -2.06 -22.65
CA PHE A 388 8.67 -3.16 -23.57
C PHE A 388 7.20 -3.62 -23.52
N ALA A 389 6.38 -3.05 -22.61
CA ALA A 389 4.94 -3.30 -22.56
C ALA A 389 4.21 -2.51 -23.64
N GLN A 390 3.05 -3.02 -24.11
CA GLN A 390 2.16 -2.27 -24.99
C GLN A 390 1.44 -1.16 -24.22
N ASP A 391 1.16 -0.06 -24.92
CA ASP A 391 0.38 1.06 -24.38
C ASP A 391 -0.91 1.22 -25.21
N PRO A 392 -2.02 0.58 -24.79
CA PRO A 392 -3.26 0.60 -25.54
C PRO A 392 -3.83 2.01 -25.73
N VAL A 393 -3.56 2.93 -24.81
CA VAL A 393 -4.03 4.34 -24.92
C VAL A 393 -3.27 5.07 -26.01
N ALA A 394 -1.95 4.94 -26.05
CA ALA A 394 -1.12 5.56 -27.07
C ALA A 394 -1.39 4.95 -28.46
N GLU A 395 -1.60 3.64 -28.55
CA GLU A 395 -1.92 2.93 -29.83
C GLU A 395 -3.27 3.38 -30.38
N ARG A 396 -4.34 3.41 -29.58
CA ARG A 396 -5.67 3.90 -30.02
C ARG A 396 -5.61 5.31 -30.57
N ARG A 397 -4.82 6.18 -29.96
CA ARG A 397 -4.65 7.57 -30.42
C ARG A 397 -3.90 7.66 -31.74
N ARG A 398 -2.85 6.88 -31.94
CA ARG A 398 -2.11 6.82 -33.22
C ARG A 398 -3.03 6.35 -34.33
N THR A 399 -3.84 5.34 -34.09
CA THR A 399 -4.82 4.84 -35.07
C THR A 399 -5.89 5.89 -35.38
N ALA A 400 -6.43 6.56 -34.36
CA ALA A 400 -7.41 7.63 -34.55
C ALA A 400 -6.83 8.84 -35.31
N ALA A 401 -5.58 9.23 -35.05
CA ALA A 401 -4.90 10.28 -35.79
C ALA A 401 -4.65 9.91 -37.25
N ALA A 402 -4.29 8.65 -37.52
CA ALA A 402 -4.08 8.13 -38.88
C ALA A 402 -5.37 7.98 -39.68
N SER A 403 -6.52 7.84 -39.01
CA SER A 403 -7.84 7.72 -39.66
C SER A 403 -8.54 9.06 -39.94
N GLN A 404 -8.02 10.18 -39.48
CA GLN A 404 -8.50 11.50 -39.89
C GLN A 404 -7.88 11.85 -41.25
N PRO A 405 -8.65 11.95 -42.33
CA PRO A 405 -8.14 12.40 -43.63
C PRO A 405 -7.57 13.81 -43.43
N GLY A 406 -6.34 14.00 -43.87
CA GLY A 406 -5.60 15.24 -43.70
C GLY A 406 -6.43 16.45 -44.16
N ASN A 407 -6.56 17.43 -43.26
CA ASN A 407 -6.76 18.82 -43.67
C ASN A 407 -5.45 19.30 -44.35
N ALA A 408 -5.24 18.85 -45.59
CA ALA A 408 -4.35 19.47 -46.52
C ALA A 408 -5.20 20.47 -47.31
N GLY A 409 -5.19 21.71 -46.90
CA GLY A 409 -5.77 22.87 -47.53
C GLY A 409 -5.04 24.10 -47.01
#